data_734415bc632aebf2f4bd765d8c0fbf07
#
_entry.id   734415bc632aebf2f4bd765d8c0fbf07
#
_cell.length_a   1.000
_cell.length_b   1.000
_cell.length_c   1.000
_cell.angle_alpha   90.00
_cell.angle_beta   90.00
_cell.angle_gamma   90.00
#
_symmetry.space_group_name_H-M   'P 1'
#
loop_
_entity.id
_entity.type
_entity.pdbx_description
1 polymer ?
#
loop_
_entity_poly.entity_id
_entity_poly.type
_entity_poly.pdbx_seq_one_letter_code
_entity_poly.pdbx_strand_id
1 'polypeptide(L)'
;MHQEIIERFNSLKEKQISIDITRGKPDKDQLDLSNDLIDISIPTSSDDGADLRNYGEPFGIIEARKLGSELLNAPIENILAGEQSSLLLTYQTVLSNFLFAEPIPWKNLKNPKFICPVPGFDRHFMMLEDFGIEAVPIPLTDDGIDLNAFEDVLKTGDDYVGILC
;
A
#
# COMPACT_ATOMS: atom_id res chain seq x y z
N MET A 1 -30.58 6.49 27.51
CA MET A 1 -29.21 6.26 26.97
C MET A 1 -28.57 4.99 27.52
N HIS A 2 -28.34 4.84 28.86
CA HIS A 2 -27.70 3.62 29.38
C HIS A 2 -28.55 2.36 29.19
N GLN A 3 -29.84 2.42 29.46
CA GLN A 3 -30.75 1.31 29.28
C GLN A 3 -30.96 0.87 27.84
N GLU A 4 -31.02 1.83 26.93
CA GLU A 4 -31.07 1.63 25.48
C GLU A 4 -29.84 0.88 24.94
N ILE A 5 -28.65 1.23 25.44
CA ILE A 5 -27.39 0.56 25.09
C ILE A 5 -27.40 -0.90 25.54
N ILE A 6 -27.91 -1.17 26.76
CA ILE A 6 -28.05 -2.53 27.32
C ILE A 6 -29.03 -3.36 26.48
N GLU A 7 -30.17 -2.80 26.12
CA GLU A 7 -31.17 -3.46 25.29
C GLU A 7 -30.61 -3.80 23.89
N ARG A 8 -29.90 -2.86 23.27
CA ARG A 8 -29.22 -3.08 21.99
C ARG A 8 -28.14 -4.15 22.08
N PHE A 9 -27.35 -4.14 23.15
CA PHE A 9 -26.34 -5.17 23.39
C PHE A 9 -26.96 -6.55 23.53
N ASN A 10 -28.03 -6.68 24.33
CA ASN A 10 -28.73 -7.95 24.52
C ASN A 10 -29.35 -8.46 23.22
N SER A 11 -29.99 -7.58 22.45
CA SER A 11 -30.54 -7.93 21.13
C SER A 11 -29.48 -8.43 20.16
N LEU A 12 -28.26 -7.82 20.15
CA LEU A 12 -27.15 -8.30 19.33
C LEU A 12 -26.63 -9.65 19.81
N LYS A 13 -26.56 -9.85 21.12
CA LYS A 13 -26.16 -11.13 21.72
C LYS A 13 -27.09 -12.27 21.38
N GLU A 14 -28.41 -12.03 21.38
CA GLU A 14 -29.43 -13.01 20.99
C GLU A 14 -29.34 -13.46 19.55
N LYS A 15 -28.79 -12.61 18.65
CA LYS A 15 -28.58 -12.94 17.25
C LYS A 15 -27.47 -13.95 17.02
N GLN A 16 -26.68 -14.28 18.03
CA GLN A 16 -25.55 -15.23 17.96
C GLN A 16 -24.61 -14.93 16.77
N ILE A 17 -24.35 -13.65 16.50
CA ILE A 17 -23.49 -13.22 15.41
C ILE A 17 -22.08 -13.71 15.69
N SER A 18 -21.50 -14.45 14.74
CA SER A 18 -20.11 -14.89 14.76
C SER A 18 -19.40 -14.28 13.56
N ILE A 19 -18.80 -13.10 13.76
CA ILE A 19 -18.04 -12.37 12.71
C ILE A 19 -16.64 -12.16 13.22
N ASP A 20 -15.66 -12.62 12.45
CA ASP A 20 -14.25 -12.32 12.69
C ASP A 20 -13.88 -10.99 12.05
N ILE A 21 -13.63 -9.97 12.88
CA ILE A 21 -13.19 -8.64 12.46
C ILE A 21 -11.69 -8.41 12.70
N THR A 22 -10.95 -9.44 13.06
CA THR A 22 -9.51 -9.34 13.36
C THR A 22 -8.66 -9.13 12.11
N ARG A 23 -9.21 -9.42 10.93
CA ARG A 23 -8.59 -9.20 9.63
C ARG A 23 -9.61 -8.77 8.59
N GLY A 24 -9.24 -7.75 7.78
CA GLY A 24 -9.94 -7.42 6.55
C GLY A 24 -9.63 -8.47 5.48
N LYS A 25 -10.56 -9.41 5.28
CA LYS A 25 -10.46 -10.44 4.22
C LYS A 25 -11.67 -10.34 3.33
N PRO A 26 -11.52 -10.52 2.00
CA PRO A 26 -12.66 -10.72 1.12
C PRO A 26 -13.48 -11.93 1.59
N ASP A 27 -14.80 -11.83 1.50
CA ASP A 27 -15.66 -12.98 1.76
C ASP A 27 -15.66 -13.98 0.59
N LYS A 28 -16.35 -15.10 0.77
CA LYS A 28 -16.39 -16.18 -0.21
C LYS A 28 -16.96 -15.72 -1.55
N ASP A 29 -18.04 -14.93 -1.54
CA ASP A 29 -18.71 -14.49 -2.76
C ASP A 29 -17.83 -13.53 -3.57
N GLN A 30 -17.03 -12.69 -2.89
CA GLN A 30 -16.02 -11.83 -3.52
C GLN A 30 -14.89 -12.66 -4.15
N LEU A 31 -14.42 -13.71 -3.47
CA LEU A 31 -13.37 -14.59 -3.99
C LEU A 31 -13.88 -15.41 -5.18
N ASP A 32 -15.14 -15.85 -5.16
CA ASP A 32 -15.74 -16.63 -6.24
C ASP A 32 -15.79 -15.87 -7.58
N LEU A 33 -15.74 -14.53 -7.58
CA LEU A 33 -15.62 -13.72 -8.80
C LEU A 33 -14.34 -14.00 -9.61
N SER A 34 -13.31 -14.54 -8.97
CA SER A 34 -12.01 -14.84 -9.60
C SER A 34 -11.84 -16.31 -9.96
N ASN A 35 -12.83 -17.17 -9.73
CA ASN A 35 -12.69 -18.62 -9.93
C ASN A 35 -12.34 -18.99 -11.37
N ASP A 36 -12.87 -18.28 -12.35
CA ASP A 36 -12.60 -18.54 -13.77
C ASP A 36 -11.12 -18.34 -14.16
N LEU A 37 -10.34 -17.60 -13.33
CA LEU A 37 -8.91 -17.42 -13.56
C LEU A 37 -8.13 -18.74 -13.40
N ILE A 38 -8.66 -19.72 -12.67
CA ILE A 38 -8.00 -21.02 -12.44
C ILE A 38 -7.93 -21.83 -13.73
N ASP A 39 -8.90 -21.65 -14.63
CA ASP A 39 -9.02 -22.40 -15.88
C ASP A 39 -8.32 -21.72 -17.07
N ILE A 40 -7.67 -20.57 -16.83
CA ILE A 40 -6.95 -19.85 -17.91
C ILE A 40 -5.64 -20.56 -18.20
N SER A 41 -5.44 -20.89 -19.48
CA SER A 41 -4.15 -21.39 -19.96
C SER A 41 -3.10 -20.28 -19.95
N ILE A 42 -2.04 -20.48 -19.18
CA ILE A 42 -0.93 -19.52 -19.11
C ILE A 42 -0.05 -19.70 -20.36
N PRO A 43 0.21 -18.67 -21.16
CA PRO A 43 1.10 -18.73 -22.30
C PRO A 43 2.55 -19.01 -21.86
N THR A 44 3.34 -19.59 -22.73
CA THR A 44 4.77 -19.87 -22.47
C THR A 44 5.69 -18.73 -22.85
N SER A 45 5.18 -17.72 -23.53
CA SER A 45 5.92 -16.51 -23.91
C SER A 45 5.08 -15.26 -23.70
N SER A 46 5.72 -14.17 -23.38
CA SER A 46 5.13 -12.83 -23.31
C SER A 46 4.92 -12.22 -24.71
N ASP A 47 4.19 -11.12 -24.79
CA ASP A 47 3.93 -10.36 -26.03
C ASP A 47 5.23 -9.90 -26.72
N ASP A 48 6.28 -9.60 -25.96
CA ASP A 48 7.60 -9.20 -26.45
C ASP A 48 8.54 -10.37 -26.77
N GLY A 49 8.03 -11.62 -26.60
CA GLY A 49 8.72 -12.84 -26.98
C GLY A 49 9.62 -13.46 -25.89
N ALA A 50 9.62 -12.94 -24.66
CA ALA A 50 10.34 -13.57 -23.58
C ALA A 50 9.74 -14.91 -23.17
N ASP A 51 10.56 -15.93 -22.91
CA ASP A 51 10.10 -17.25 -22.44
C ASP A 51 9.78 -17.20 -20.95
N LEU A 52 8.49 -17.25 -20.63
CA LEU A 52 7.97 -17.14 -19.25
C LEU A 52 8.34 -18.33 -18.35
N ARG A 53 8.95 -19.38 -18.89
CA ARG A 53 9.44 -20.54 -18.14
C ARG A 53 10.89 -20.37 -17.68
N ASN A 54 11.54 -19.29 -18.07
CA ASN A 54 12.92 -18.97 -17.74
C ASN A 54 12.99 -17.91 -16.62
N TYR A 55 14.19 -17.37 -16.36
CA TYR A 55 14.35 -16.26 -15.41
C TYR A 55 13.49 -15.07 -15.83
N GLY A 56 12.85 -14.44 -14.81
CA GLY A 56 12.01 -13.29 -15.07
C GLY A 56 12.81 -12.02 -15.43
N GLU A 57 12.13 -11.10 -16.13
CA GLU A 57 12.67 -9.78 -16.41
C GLU A 57 12.69 -8.90 -15.13
N PRO A 58 13.73 -8.05 -14.93
CA PRO A 58 13.87 -7.25 -13.71
C PRO A 58 12.71 -6.31 -13.43
N PHE A 59 12.00 -5.85 -14.47
CA PHE A 59 10.86 -4.94 -14.34
C PHE A 59 9.50 -5.67 -14.40
N GLY A 60 9.50 -6.98 -14.52
CA GLY A 60 8.31 -7.78 -14.74
C GLY A 60 7.89 -7.87 -16.21
N ILE A 61 6.97 -8.78 -16.53
CA ILE A 61 6.51 -9.03 -17.91
C ILE A 61 5.76 -7.81 -18.46
N ILE A 62 5.85 -7.64 -19.77
CA ILE A 62 5.28 -6.46 -20.46
C ILE A 62 3.77 -6.32 -20.25
N GLU A 63 3.02 -7.43 -20.18
CA GLU A 63 1.58 -7.44 -19.96
C GLU A 63 1.22 -6.90 -18.57
N ALA A 64 1.94 -7.32 -17.52
CA ALA A 64 1.72 -6.82 -16.17
C ALA A 64 2.07 -5.34 -16.06
N ARG A 65 3.11 -4.88 -16.75
CA ARG A 65 3.48 -3.47 -16.81
C ARG A 65 2.46 -2.62 -17.57
N LYS A 66 1.91 -3.14 -18.68
CA LYS A 66 0.80 -2.49 -19.41
C LYS A 66 -0.43 -2.33 -18.51
N LEU A 67 -0.83 -3.41 -17.82
CA LEU A 67 -1.94 -3.37 -16.86
C LEU A 67 -1.67 -2.35 -15.73
N GLY A 68 -0.48 -2.36 -15.15
CA GLY A 68 -0.07 -1.38 -14.14
C GLY A 68 -0.11 0.06 -14.66
N SER A 69 0.32 0.29 -15.91
CA SER A 69 0.24 1.59 -16.57
C SER A 69 -1.20 2.12 -16.68
N GLU A 70 -2.13 1.24 -17.08
CA GLU A 70 -3.56 1.59 -17.15
C GLU A 70 -4.16 1.87 -15.77
N LEU A 71 -3.90 0.99 -14.78
CA LEU A 71 -4.45 1.13 -13.43
C LEU A 71 -3.94 2.36 -12.68
N LEU A 72 -2.66 2.70 -12.86
CA LEU A 72 -2.00 3.80 -12.16
C LEU A 72 -1.99 5.09 -12.97
N ASN A 73 -2.49 5.09 -14.21
CA ASN A 73 -2.41 6.21 -15.14
C ASN A 73 -0.99 6.79 -15.25
N ALA A 74 0.00 5.90 -15.36
CA ALA A 74 1.42 6.24 -15.40
C ALA A 74 2.10 5.66 -16.66
N PRO A 75 3.16 6.30 -17.21
CA PRO A 75 3.90 5.76 -18.34
C PRO A 75 4.47 4.36 -18.04
N ILE A 76 4.42 3.45 -19.00
CA ILE A 76 4.85 2.05 -18.83
C ILE A 76 6.31 1.91 -18.44
N GLU A 77 7.16 2.84 -18.87
CA GLU A 77 8.57 2.90 -18.50
C GLU A 77 8.79 3.17 -17.00
N ASN A 78 7.78 3.73 -16.31
CA ASN A 78 7.79 4.00 -14.88
C ASN A 78 7.13 2.88 -14.05
N ILE A 79 6.69 1.78 -14.71
CA ILE A 79 6.04 0.67 -14.03
C ILE A 79 7.03 -0.48 -13.82
N LEU A 80 7.11 -0.92 -12.59
CA LEU A 80 7.75 -2.17 -12.18
C LEU A 80 6.65 -3.09 -11.64
N ALA A 81 6.51 -4.26 -12.25
CA ALA A 81 5.59 -5.30 -11.78
C ALA A 81 6.41 -6.37 -11.03
N GLY A 82 6.26 -6.37 -9.74
CA GLY A 82 7.00 -7.31 -8.87
C GLY A 82 6.06 -8.05 -7.94
N GLU A 83 6.59 -8.45 -6.84
CA GLU A 83 5.98 -9.08 -5.67
C GLU A 83 4.45 -9.05 -5.55
N GLN A 84 3.90 -10.05 -4.91
CA GLN A 84 2.48 -10.14 -4.53
C GLN A 84 2.14 -9.35 -3.24
N SER A 85 3.15 -8.91 -2.49
CA SER A 85 2.98 -8.19 -1.23
C SER A 85 3.26 -6.71 -1.42
N SER A 86 2.21 -5.87 -1.39
CA SER A 86 2.36 -4.41 -1.44
C SER A 86 3.22 -3.87 -0.28
N LEU A 87 3.12 -4.47 0.90
CA LEU A 87 3.96 -4.10 2.04
C LEU A 87 5.45 -4.35 1.76
N LEU A 88 5.79 -5.48 1.11
CA LEU A 88 7.17 -5.79 0.75
C LEU A 88 7.68 -4.86 -0.35
N LEU A 89 6.86 -4.52 -1.34
CA LEU A 89 7.21 -3.51 -2.35
C LEU A 89 7.46 -2.14 -1.74
N THR A 90 6.62 -1.72 -0.79
CA THR A 90 6.83 -0.47 -0.05
C THR A 90 8.13 -0.52 0.75
N TYR A 91 8.39 -1.63 1.46
CA TYR A 91 9.65 -1.83 2.19
C TYR A 91 10.87 -1.75 1.25
N GLN A 92 10.84 -2.43 0.11
CA GLN A 92 11.95 -2.41 -0.86
C GLN A 92 12.17 -1.00 -1.43
N THR A 93 11.09 -0.25 -1.69
CA THR A 93 11.17 1.13 -2.16
C THR A 93 11.80 2.04 -1.11
N VAL A 94 11.36 1.95 0.15
CA VAL A 94 11.94 2.71 1.26
C VAL A 94 13.40 2.32 1.47
N LEU A 95 13.73 1.02 1.49
CA LEU A 95 15.10 0.52 1.65
C LEU A 95 16.02 1.02 0.54
N SER A 96 15.56 0.97 -0.72
CA SER A 96 16.34 1.45 -1.87
C SER A 96 16.67 2.93 -1.74
N ASN A 97 15.68 3.75 -1.41
CA ASN A 97 15.91 5.18 -1.21
C ASN A 97 16.75 5.48 0.05
N PHE A 98 16.53 4.72 1.11
CA PHE A 98 17.31 4.83 2.34
C PHE A 98 18.81 4.62 2.07
N LEU A 99 19.14 3.65 1.21
CA LEU A 99 20.53 3.30 0.90
C LEU A 99 21.12 4.09 -0.28
N PHE A 100 20.34 4.41 -1.31
CA PHE A 100 20.84 4.80 -2.63
C PHE A 100 20.14 6.01 -3.26
N ALA A 101 19.23 6.73 -2.56
CA ALA A 101 18.58 7.91 -3.12
C ALA A 101 19.60 8.95 -3.59
N GLU A 102 19.30 9.58 -4.70
CA GLU A 102 20.04 10.72 -5.23
C GLU A 102 19.29 12.03 -4.94
N PRO A 103 19.95 13.14 -4.66
CA PRO A 103 21.41 13.30 -4.58
C PRO A 103 22.02 12.84 -3.25
N ILE A 104 21.19 12.52 -2.25
CA ILE A 104 21.64 12.11 -0.90
C ILE A 104 20.80 10.92 -0.44
N PRO A 105 21.41 9.76 -0.12
CA PRO A 105 20.71 8.65 0.52
C PRO A 105 20.05 9.09 1.84
N TRP A 106 18.81 8.66 2.08
CA TRP A 106 18.05 9.10 3.26
C TRP A 106 18.74 8.78 4.58
N LYS A 107 19.51 7.69 4.66
CA LYS A 107 20.34 7.36 5.84
C LYS A 107 21.35 8.44 6.23
N ASN A 108 21.70 9.34 5.31
CA ASN A 108 22.67 10.43 5.52
C ASN A 108 21.98 11.75 5.90
N LEU A 109 20.65 11.81 5.88
CA LEU A 109 19.88 12.94 6.36
C LEU A 109 19.85 12.92 7.88
N LYS A 110 19.81 14.10 8.49
CA LYS A 110 19.87 14.22 9.96
C LYS A 110 18.56 13.78 10.63
N ASN A 111 17.44 14.08 10.01
CA ASN A 111 16.11 13.79 10.55
C ASN A 111 15.11 13.58 9.40
N PRO A 112 15.25 12.47 8.62
CA PRO A 112 14.34 12.23 7.50
C PRO A 112 12.90 12.02 8.01
N LYS A 113 11.94 12.64 7.32
CA LYS A 113 10.52 12.62 7.69
C LYS A 113 9.67 12.07 6.56
N PHE A 114 8.63 11.34 6.92
CA PHE A 114 7.66 10.79 6.00
C PHE A 114 6.26 11.24 6.39
N ILE A 115 5.50 11.80 5.46
CA ILE A 115 4.14 12.24 5.72
C ILE A 115 3.21 11.03 5.71
N CYS A 116 2.43 10.88 6.77
CA CYS A 116 1.60 9.72 7.04
C CYS A 116 0.14 10.13 7.24
N PRO A 117 -0.74 9.98 6.24
CA PRO A 117 -2.17 10.18 6.43
C PRO A 117 -2.74 9.23 7.48
N VAL A 118 -3.54 9.77 8.40
CA VAL A 118 -4.13 9.00 9.50
C VAL A 118 -5.66 9.19 9.53
N PRO A 119 -6.42 8.12 9.80
CA PRO A 119 -5.98 6.74 10.11
C PRO A 119 -5.36 6.02 8.92
N GLY A 120 -4.33 5.18 9.16
CA GLY A 120 -3.60 4.44 8.14
C GLY A 120 -3.19 3.05 8.62
N PHE A 121 -2.46 2.32 7.76
CA PHE A 121 -2.00 0.99 8.09
C PHE A 121 -0.75 1.05 8.98
N ASP A 122 -0.87 0.63 10.22
CA ASP A 122 0.14 0.75 11.29
C ASP A 122 1.51 0.17 10.92
N ARG A 123 1.55 -0.90 10.13
CA ARG A 123 2.82 -1.55 9.73
C ARG A 123 3.69 -0.66 8.84
N HIS A 124 3.10 0.23 8.06
CA HIS A 124 3.89 1.20 7.31
C HIS A 124 4.57 2.20 8.24
N PHE A 125 3.88 2.63 9.30
CA PHE A 125 4.44 3.56 10.28
C PHE A 125 5.58 2.91 11.07
N MET A 126 5.36 1.67 11.56
CA MET A 126 6.39 0.90 12.26
C MET A 126 7.64 0.69 11.39
N MET A 127 7.45 0.37 10.11
CA MET A 127 8.55 0.21 9.16
C MET A 127 9.38 1.50 9.04
N LEU A 128 8.75 2.66 8.94
CA LEU A 128 9.46 3.94 8.88
C LEU A 128 10.26 4.20 10.16
N GLU A 129 9.68 3.92 11.32
CA GLU A 129 10.35 4.04 12.62
C GLU A 129 11.57 3.13 12.71
N ASP A 130 11.49 1.89 12.22
CA ASP A 130 12.62 0.94 12.18
C ASP A 130 13.79 1.45 11.32
N PHE A 131 13.50 2.24 10.27
CA PHE A 131 14.52 2.95 9.49
C PHE A 131 15.02 4.25 10.14
N GLY A 132 14.46 4.66 11.27
CA GLY A 132 14.76 5.94 11.92
C GLY A 132 14.19 7.13 11.14
N ILE A 133 13.15 6.92 10.35
CA ILE A 133 12.41 7.95 9.62
C ILE A 133 11.22 8.39 10.47
N GLU A 134 11.11 9.68 10.76
CA GLU A 134 10.00 10.24 11.52
C GLU A 134 8.69 10.16 10.73
N ALA A 135 7.69 9.45 11.25
CA ALA A 135 6.34 9.44 10.69
C ALA A 135 5.57 10.68 11.16
N VAL A 136 5.27 11.60 10.25
CA VAL A 136 4.55 12.84 10.53
C VAL A 136 3.08 12.67 10.15
N PRO A 137 2.15 12.59 11.12
CA PRO A 137 0.75 12.32 10.82
C PRO A 137 0.04 13.56 10.26
N ILE A 138 -0.81 13.34 9.25
CA ILE A 138 -1.78 14.32 8.75
C ILE A 138 -3.19 13.71 8.77
N PRO A 139 -4.23 14.48 9.16
CA PRO A 139 -5.60 13.96 9.16
C PRO A 139 -6.09 13.59 7.76
N LEU A 140 -6.87 12.50 7.68
CA LEU A 140 -7.74 12.23 6.55
C LEU A 140 -9.10 12.89 6.78
N THR A 141 -9.66 13.44 5.70
CA THR A 141 -11.02 13.96 5.61
C THR A 141 -11.85 13.04 4.72
N ASP A 142 -13.14 13.31 4.57
CA ASP A 142 -14.02 12.55 3.65
C ASP A 142 -13.58 12.67 2.18
N ASP A 143 -12.87 13.73 1.83
CA ASP A 143 -12.39 14.02 0.47
C ASP A 143 -10.91 13.64 0.23
N GLY A 144 -10.24 13.01 1.21
CA GLY A 144 -8.83 12.64 1.14
C GLY A 144 -7.98 13.27 2.25
N ILE A 145 -6.71 13.57 1.98
CA ILE A 145 -5.83 14.22 2.97
C ILE A 145 -6.25 15.67 3.20
N ASP A 146 -6.10 16.13 4.45
CA ASP A 146 -6.26 17.57 4.76
C ASP A 146 -5.13 18.37 4.12
N LEU A 147 -5.45 19.06 3.01
CA LEU A 147 -4.46 19.83 2.25
C LEU A 147 -3.91 21.02 3.03
N ASN A 148 -4.68 21.62 3.95
CA ASN A 148 -4.18 22.73 4.77
C ASN A 148 -3.15 22.20 5.79
N ALA A 149 -3.47 21.10 6.46
CA ALA A 149 -2.53 20.44 7.36
C ALA A 149 -1.27 19.95 6.61
N PHE A 150 -1.42 19.46 5.38
CA PHE A 150 -0.30 19.09 4.53
C PHE A 150 0.62 20.27 4.19
N GLU A 151 0.04 21.41 3.74
CA GLU A 151 0.80 22.61 3.47
C GLU A 151 1.51 23.16 4.71
N ASP A 152 0.84 23.13 5.88
CA ASP A 152 1.41 23.62 7.13
C ASP A 152 2.59 22.73 7.58
N VAL A 153 2.48 21.43 7.42
CA VAL A 153 3.58 20.48 7.69
C VAL A 153 4.78 20.79 6.81
N LEU A 154 4.59 20.98 5.51
CA LEU A 154 5.70 21.28 4.56
C LEU A 154 6.42 22.61 4.88
N LYS A 155 5.76 23.57 5.53
CA LYS A 155 6.40 24.82 5.97
C LYS A 155 7.34 24.63 7.15
N THR A 156 7.31 23.49 7.84
CA THR A 156 8.09 23.25 9.06
C THR A 156 9.54 22.83 8.81
N GLY A 157 9.92 22.49 7.57
CA GLY A 157 11.29 22.10 7.21
C GLY A 157 11.40 21.37 5.87
N ASP A 158 12.62 21.05 5.48
CA ASP A 158 12.97 20.49 4.17
C ASP A 158 13.35 18.99 4.22
N ASP A 159 13.21 18.34 5.40
CA ASP A 159 13.67 16.95 5.61
C ASP A 159 12.61 15.91 5.20
N TYR A 160 11.55 16.30 4.49
CA TYR A 160 10.51 15.38 4.04
C TYR A 160 10.97 14.61 2.80
N VAL A 161 11.02 13.28 2.94
CA VAL A 161 11.52 12.36 1.90
C VAL A 161 10.40 11.60 1.17
N GLY A 162 9.17 11.66 1.66
CA GLY A 162 8.03 11.01 1.02
C GLY A 162 6.72 11.17 1.75
N ILE A 163 5.68 10.62 1.15
CA ILE A 163 4.32 10.55 1.69
C ILE A 163 3.75 9.15 1.41
N LEU A 164 3.00 8.59 2.36
CA LEU A 164 2.16 7.41 2.13
C LEU A 164 0.84 7.84 1.47
N CYS A 165 0.40 7.10 0.45
CA CYS A 165 -0.87 7.34 -0.25
C CYS A 165 -1.72 6.07 -0.23
#